data_7f20b82850793c25c27fcc4a0307a389
#
_entry.id   7f20b82850793c25c27fcc4a0307a389
#
_cell.length_a   1.000
_cell.length_b   1.000
_cell.length_c   1.000
_cell.angle_alpha   90.00
_cell.angle_beta   90.00
_cell.angle_gamma   90.00
#
_symmetry.space_group_name_H-M   'P 1'
#
loop_
_entity.id
_entity.type
_entity.pdbx_description
1 polymer ?
#
loop_
_entity_poly.entity_id
_entity_poly.type
_entity_poly.pdbx_seq_one_letter_code
_entity_poly.pdbx_strand_id
1 'polypeptide(L)'
;MFVCSHSLQLYTYTQCTYEKGTVVQGSQEGWIEMKKCEYTEAGVSFTCWEANVVPGYTITKLMANNDNKERDLSAAITPEAGKFYNITLDKDKGYTDDGQGNYTVTSAEGLKNIAKLVNDGNTGIDITLTGNITLTGDWTPIGTSISNAYKGTFDGGGHTITGLTVTTSDQYAGLFGRIGSGGKVKDVTLEEVKIESNNDMSAVGGVAGQSYGNIENCSVSGSVSGSGNNGTAGGVVGYQSGGSITGCSSSATVNAGNAAGGVAGLTDSGATLTACYATDDVTLVSNGTGTYYAGGVVGDNINRSTVIACYAWGSVTGSGSGTIYVGGVTGTNDEGTLTACYHANETVSGPAGTTGGVTGRNYKFFNDPVITACYWGSNPDTGIGYNEGGSTTIETTKVTDGDWLDAVAQMNAALSGKGWQYELKDGNSLPTLKKEQ
;
A
#
# COMPACT_ATOMS: atom_id res chain seq x y z
N MET A 1 21.73 -11.18 -16.07
CA MET A 1 22.28 -12.40 -16.73
C MET A 1 21.36 -13.56 -16.37
N PHE A 2 20.54 -14.02 -17.32
CA PHE A 2 19.72 -15.21 -17.09
C PHE A 2 20.63 -16.44 -17.10
N VAL A 3 20.80 -17.10 -15.98
CA VAL A 3 21.24 -18.48 -15.98
C VAL A 3 20.01 -19.33 -16.33
N CYS A 4 19.72 -19.48 -17.61
CA CYS A 4 18.73 -20.45 -18.05
C CYS A 4 19.36 -21.84 -17.86
N SER A 5 18.98 -22.54 -16.82
CA SER A 5 19.42 -23.94 -16.58
C SER A 5 18.72 -24.95 -17.50
N HIS A 6 17.81 -24.50 -18.35
CA HIS A 6 16.90 -25.30 -19.18
C HIS A 6 17.15 -25.01 -20.68
N SER A 7 16.68 -25.88 -21.56
CA SER A 7 16.83 -25.74 -22.99
C SER A 7 15.97 -24.61 -23.57
N LEU A 8 16.45 -23.96 -24.63
CA LEU A 8 15.70 -23.02 -25.46
C LEU A 8 15.27 -23.70 -26.77
N GLN A 9 14.10 -23.34 -27.25
CA GLN A 9 13.57 -23.79 -28.53
C GLN A 9 13.23 -22.60 -29.43
N LEU A 10 13.49 -22.76 -30.71
CA LEU A 10 13.23 -21.78 -31.75
C LEU A 10 12.20 -22.30 -32.72
N TYR A 11 11.17 -21.53 -33.05
CA TYR A 11 10.18 -21.90 -34.08
C TYR A 11 10.69 -21.53 -35.47
N THR A 12 10.92 -22.52 -36.30
CA THR A 12 11.47 -22.38 -37.62
C THR A 12 11.19 -23.60 -38.50
N TYR A 13 11.78 -23.71 -39.67
CA TYR A 13 11.73 -24.95 -40.43
C TYR A 13 12.53 -26.06 -39.74
N THR A 14 11.89 -27.21 -39.57
CA THR A 14 12.48 -28.42 -38.97
C THR A 14 13.11 -29.36 -40.01
N GLN A 15 12.77 -29.20 -41.27
CA GLN A 15 13.28 -29.99 -42.39
C GLN A 15 13.69 -29.04 -43.54
N CYS A 16 14.65 -29.50 -44.29
CA CYS A 16 15.10 -28.78 -45.50
C CYS A 16 15.37 -29.76 -46.66
N THR A 17 15.22 -29.25 -47.89
CA THR A 17 15.61 -29.96 -49.10
C THR A 17 16.98 -29.47 -49.58
N TYR A 18 17.80 -30.40 -50.07
CA TYR A 18 19.10 -30.10 -50.62
C TYR A 18 19.10 -30.35 -52.12
N GLU A 19 19.60 -29.36 -52.87
CA GLU A 19 19.90 -29.53 -54.27
C GLU A 19 21.37 -29.20 -54.50
N LYS A 20 22.11 -30.16 -55.08
CA LYS A 20 23.56 -30.01 -55.38
C LYS A 20 24.41 -29.55 -54.20
N GLY A 21 24.07 -30.00 -52.98
CA GLY A 21 24.82 -29.65 -51.78
C GLY A 21 24.44 -28.32 -51.13
N THR A 22 23.44 -27.63 -51.66
CA THR A 22 22.94 -26.35 -51.12
C THR A 22 21.55 -26.53 -50.55
N VAL A 23 21.26 -25.93 -49.36
CA VAL A 23 19.93 -25.88 -48.80
C VAL A 23 19.05 -24.97 -49.66
N VAL A 24 17.94 -25.51 -50.19
CA VAL A 24 17.10 -24.79 -51.16
C VAL A 24 15.82 -24.28 -50.51
N GLN A 25 15.20 -25.07 -49.63
CA GLN A 25 13.94 -24.67 -49.01
C GLN A 25 13.66 -25.50 -47.76
N GLY A 26 13.09 -24.88 -46.73
CA GLY A 26 12.47 -25.54 -45.59
C GLY A 26 11.04 -26.01 -45.93
N SER A 27 10.63 -27.14 -45.40
CA SER A 27 9.37 -27.79 -45.77
C SER A 27 8.40 -28.08 -44.62
N GLN A 28 8.89 -28.00 -43.41
CA GLN A 28 8.05 -28.26 -42.22
C GLN A 28 8.40 -27.27 -41.11
N GLU A 29 7.41 -26.61 -40.57
CA GLU A 29 7.58 -25.68 -39.46
C GLU A 29 7.44 -26.41 -38.13
N GLY A 30 8.17 -25.97 -37.10
CA GLY A 30 8.10 -26.52 -35.75
C GLY A 30 9.19 -25.96 -34.84
N TRP A 31 9.20 -26.47 -33.62
CA TRP A 31 10.18 -26.10 -32.63
C TRP A 31 11.46 -26.93 -32.79
N ILE A 32 12.61 -26.28 -32.85
CA ILE A 32 13.93 -26.91 -32.81
C ILE A 32 14.62 -26.56 -31.50
N GLU A 33 15.32 -27.53 -30.90
CA GLU A 33 16.13 -27.27 -29.72
C GLU A 33 17.41 -26.50 -30.08
N MET A 34 17.73 -25.52 -29.24
CA MET A 34 19.00 -24.80 -29.33
C MET A 34 20.05 -25.48 -28.44
N LYS A 35 21.26 -25.55 -28.90
CA LYS A 35 22.39 -26.10 -28.14
C LYS A 35 22.96 -25.04 -27.21
N LYS A 36 23.06 -25.38 -25.92
CA LYS A 36 23.79 -24.55 -24.96
C LYS A 36 25.29 -24.58 -25.24
N CYS A 37 25.90 -23.44 -25.34
CA CYS A 37 27.33 -23.26 -25.54
C CYS A 37 27.88 -22.31 -24.48
N GLU A 38 29.12 -22.53 -24.06
CA GLU A 38 29.84 -21.64 -23.14
C GLU A 38 31.12 -21.16 -23.81
N TYR A 39 31.39 -19.88 -23.72
CA TYR A 39 32.64 -19.30 -24.24
C TYR A 39 33.16 -18.26 -23.25
N THR A 40 34.46 -17.97 -23.37
CA THR A 40 35.13 -16.98 -22.52
C THR A 40 35.70 -15.87 -23.39
N GLU A 41 35.37 -14.63 -23.09
CA GLU A 41 35.88 -13.44 -23.72
C GLU A 41 36.43 -12.48 -22.69
N ALA A 42 37.64 -12.00 -22.86
CA ALA A 42 38.33 -11.10 -21.95
C ALA A 42 38.34 -11.60 -20.46
N GLY A 43 38.39 -12.93 -20.25
CA GLY A 43 38.40 -13.53 -18.92
C GLY A 43 37.01 -13.66 -18.26
N VAL A 44 35.93 -13.31 -18.97
CA VAL A 44 34.54 -13.45 -18.53
C VAL A 44 33.89 -14.61 -19.27
N SER A 45 33.28 -15.55 -18.54
CA SER A 45 32.53 -16.67 -19.13
C SER A 45 31.12 -16.25 -19.47
N PHE A 46 30.68 -16.58 -20.68
CA PHE A 46 29.35 -16.34 -21.20
C PHE A 46 28.67 -17.65 -21.56
N THR A 47 27.37 -17.70 -21.36
CA THR A 47 26.52 -18.77 -21.87
C THR A 47 25.71 -18.25 -23.05
N CYS A 48 25.73 -18.96 -24.17
CA CYS A 48 24.89 -18.67 -25.33
C CYS A 48 24.11 -19.92 -25.73
N TRP A 49 23.17 -19.74 -26.62
CA TRP A 49 22.37 -20.82 -27.21
C TRP A 49 22.46 -20.70 -28.73
N GLU A 50 22.74 -21.80 -29.39
CA GLU A 50 23.00 -21.84 -30.84
C GLU A 50 22.03 -22.80 -31.52
N ALA A 51 21.51 -22.42 -32.65
CA ALA A 51 20.76 -23.28 -33.53
C ALA A 51 21.15 -23.04 -35.01
N ASN A 52 21.23 -24.12 -35.75
CA ASN A 52 21.34 -24.04 -37.22
C ASN A 52 19.93 -23.94 -37.80
N VAL A 53 19.62 -22.86 -38.48
CA VAL A 53 18.33 -22.61 -39.07
C VAL A 53 18.38 -22.59 -40.58
N VAL A 54 17.31 -23.02 -41.22
CA VAL A 54 17.14 -22.98 -42.66
C VAL A 54 16.86 -21.55 -43.10
N PRO A 55 17.59 -21.02 -44.10
CA PRO A 55 17.32 -19.67 -44.62
C PRO A 55 15.89 -19.50 -45.15
N GLY A 56 15.37 -18.27 -45.06
CA GLY A 56 14.11 -17.87 -45.66
C GLY A 56 12.86 -17.97 -44.79
N TYR A 57 12.97 -18.54 -43.59
CA TYR A 57 11.87 -18.49 -42.60
C TYR A 57 12.04 -17.27 -41.67
N THR A 58 11.00 -16.46 -41.56
CA THR A 58 11.03 -15.33 -40.64
C THR A 58 10.70 -15.79 -39.19
N ILE A 59 11.74 -15.79 -38.37
CA ILE A 59 11.66 -16.19 -36.97
C ILE A 59 11.11 -15.04 -36.15
N THR A 60 10.01 -15.25 -35.45
CA THR A 60 9.34 -14.27 -34.58
C THR A 60 9.21 -14.72 -33.15
N LYS A 61 9.43 -16.01 -32.87
CA LYS A 61 9.11 -16.61 -31.56
C LYS A 61 10.23 -17.51 -31.03
N LEU A 62 10.34 -17.51 -29.71
CA LEU A 62 11.25 -18.37 -28.95
C LEU A 62 10.50 -18.94 -27.73
N MET A 63 10.85 -20.13 -27.28
CA MET A 63 10.26 -20.79 -26.12
C MET A 63 11.35 -21.27 -25.17
N ALA A 64 11.18 -21.00 -23.88
CA ALA A 64 12.02 -21.58 -22.84
C ALA A 64 11.31 -22.79 -22.22
N ASN A 65 11.99 -23.92 -22.14
CA ASN A 65 11.38 -25.19 -21.67
C ASN A 65 11.03 -25.24 -20.18
N ASN A 66 11.38 -24.22 -19.39
CA ASN A 66 11.02 -24.18 -17.97
C ASN A 66 9.56 -23.80 -17.70
N ASP A 67 8.90 -23.11 -18.63
CA ASP A 67 7.52 -22.64 -18.46
C ASP A 67 6.61 -22.92 -19.67
N ASN A 68 7.15 -23.48 -20.76
CA ASN A 68 6.46 -23.73 -22.02
C ASN A 68 5.76 -22.49 -22.60
N LYS A 69 6.23 -21.29 -22.27
CA LYS A 69 5.66 -20.03 -22.80
C LYS A 69 6.39 -19.60 -24.04
N GLU A 70 5.62 -19.32 -25.09
CA GLU A 70 6.11 -18.63 -26.27
C GLU A 70 6.43 -17.17 -25.93
N ARG A 71 7.53 -16.67 -26.46
CA ARG A 71 7.96 -15.26 -26.35
C ARG A 71 8.26 -14.73 -27.73
N ASP A 72 7.70 -13.56 -28.02
CA ASP A 72 8.00 -12.86 -29.26
C ASP A 72 9.42 -12.28 -29.21
N LEU A 73 10.09 -12.28 -30.34
CA LEU A 73 11.36 -11.57 -30.50
C LEU A 73 11.11 -10.08 -30.62
N SER A 74 11.98 -9.26 -30.06
CA SER A 74 11.94 -7.79 -30.19
C SER A 74 12.02 -7.31 -31.64
N ALA A 75 12.61 -8.12 -32.54
CA ALA A 75 12.61 -7.92 -33.98
C ALA A 75 12.58 -9.28 -34.68
N ALA A 76 11.74 -9.42 -35.69
CA ALA A 76 11.69 -10.59 -36.51
C ALA A 76 13.01 -10.76 -37.28
N ILE A 77 13.52 -11.99 -37.38
CA ILE A 77 14.76 -12.30 -38.04
C ILE A 77 14.50 -13.24 -39.23
N THR A 78 14.90 -12.84 -40.43
CA THR A 78 14.90 -13.73 -41.59
C THR A 78 16.34 -14.19 -41.86
N PRO A 79 16.71 -15.44 -41.50
CA PRO A 79 18.06 -15.93 -41.65
C PRO A 79 18.49 -15.99 -43.11
N GLU A 80 19.73 -15.56 -43.38
CA GLU A 80 20.40 -15.68 -44.64
C GLU A 80 21.55 -16.71 -44.51
N ALA A 81 21.84 -17.43 -45.58
CA ALA A 81 22.92 -18.41 -45.59
C ALA A 81 24.27 -17.80 -45.23
N GLY A 82 24.98 -18.43 -44.29
CA GLY A 82 26.33 -18.01 -43.89
C GLY A 82 26.39 -16.78 -42.98
N LYS A 83 25.24 -16.30 -42.47
CA LYS A 83 25.19 -15.20 -41.50
C LYS A 83 24.89 -15.67 -40.11
N PHE A 84 25.45 -14.98 -39.10
CA PHE A 84 25.15 -15.15 -37.69
C PHE A 84 24.24 -14.02 -37.21
N TYR A 85 23.28 -14.37 -36.38
CA TYR A 85 22.34 -13.42 -35.80
C TYR A 85 22.39 -13.51 -34.28
N ASN A 86 22.53 -12.37 -33.63
CA ASN A 86 22.39 -12.30 -32.19
C ASN A 86 20.91 -12.04 -31.86
N ILE A 87 20.29 -12.96 -31.16
CA ILE A 87 18.94 -12.82 -30.67
C ILE A 87 19.03 -12.39 -29.20
N THR A 88 18.61 -11.17 -28.92
CA THR A 88 18.42 -10.74 -27.52
C THR A 88 16.96 -10.96 -27.17
N LEU A 89 16.72 -11.79 -26.18
CA LEU A 89 15.39 -11.86 -25.55
C LEU A 89 15.22 -10.62 -24.71
N ASP A 90 14.15 -9.88 -24.94
CA ASP A 90 13.67 -8.97 -23.94
C ASP A 90 13.35 -9.78 -22.70
N LYS A 91 13.97 -9.43 -21.58
CA LYS A 91 13.64 -10.00 -20.29
C LYS A 91 12.14 -9.82 -20.11
N ASP A 92 11.42 -10.90 -19.78
CA ASP A 92 10.01 -10.78 -19.40
C ASP A 92 9.91 -9.70 -18.33
N LYS A 93 9.33 -8.56 -18.71
CA LYS A 93 9.23 -7.40 -17.82
C LYS A 93 8.25 -7.67 -16.67
N GLY A 94 7.47 -8.77 -16.78
CA GLY A 94 6.41 -9.10 -15.83
C GLY A 94 5.26 -8.09 -15.83
N TYR A 95 5.21 -7.24 -16.85
CA TYR A 95 4.12 -6.31 -17.14
C TYR A 95 3.95 -6.13 -18.65
N THR A 96 2.74 -5.72 -19.05
CA THR A 96 2.45 -5.24 -20.41
C THR A 96 2.20 -3.73 -20.39
N ASP A 97 2.44 -3.09 -21.53
CA ASP A 97 2.34 -1.64 -21.75
C ASP A 97 1.54 -1.43 -23.04
N ASP A 98 0.50 -0.61 -23.00
CA ASP A 98 -0.34 -0.29 -24.16
C ASP A 98 0.22 0.86 -25.02
N GLY A 99 1.37 1.43 -24.65
CA GLY A 99 1.98 2.57 -25.29
C GLY A 99 1.28 3.91 -25.02
N GLN A 100 0.28 3.94 -24.14
CA GLN A 100 -0.47 5.13 -23.75
C GLN A 100 -0.29 5.48 -22.24
N GLY A 101 0.58 4.75 -21.56
CA GLY A 101 0.87 4.92 -20.15
C GLY A 101 0.06 4.03 -19.21
N ASN A 102 -0.69 3.05 -19.75
CA ASN A 102 -1.37 2.04 -18.95
C ASN A 102 -0.55 0.75 -18.90
N TYR A 103 -0.28 0.30 -17.71
CA TYR A 103 0.55 -0.86 -17.41
C TYR A 103 -0.26 -1.94 -16.71
N THR A 104 -0.17 -3.16 -17.20
CA THR A 104 -0.80 -4.32 -16.57
C THR A 104 0.26 -5.22 -15.96
N VAL A 105 0.20 -5.44 -14.66
CA VAL A 105 1.21 -6.18 -13.88
C VAL A 105 0.69 -7.55 -13.51
N THR A 106 1.50 -8.59 -13.81
CA THR A 106 1.13 -10.00 -13.62
C THR A 106 2.03 -10.75 -12.65
N SER A 107 3.13 -10.11 -12.18
CA SER A 107 4.15 -10.80 -11.37
C SER A 107 4.90 -9.85 -10.43
N ALA A 108 5.59 -10.42 -9.43
CA ALA A 108 6.46 -9.68 -8.51
C ALA A 108 7.59 -8.93 -9.24
N GLU A 109 8.19 -9.56 -10.27
CA GLU A 109 9.21 -8.90 -11.08
C GLU A 109 8.62 -7.73 -11.86
N GLY A 110 7.40 -7.87 -12.40
CA GLY A 110 6.69 -6.78 -13.06
C GLY A 110 6.44 -5.61 -12.12
N LEU A 111 6.00 -5.87 -10.90
CA LEU A 111 5.77 -4.82 -9.92
C LEU A 111 7.07 -4.10 -9.53
N LYS A 112 8.20 -4.83 -9.39
CA LYS A 112 9.52 -4.24 -9.15
C LYS A 112 9.99 -3.38 -10.32
N ASN A 113 9.77 -3.83 -11.54
CA ASN A 113 10.14 -3.07 -12.73
C ASN A 113 9.29 -1.79 -12.88
N ILE A 114 8.00 -1.86 -12.55
CA ILE A 114 7.10 -0.68 -12.50
C ILE A 114 7.55 0.30 -11.41
N ALA A 115 7.90 -0.18 -10.21
CA ALA A 115 8.44 0.68 -9.16
C ALA A 115 9.68 1.45 -9.64
N LYS A 116 10.58 0.75 -10.35
CA LYS A 116 11.76 1.38 -10.97
C LYS A 116 11.37 2.42 -12.01
N LEU A 117 10.41 2.15 -12.91
CA LEU A 117 9.94 3.11 -13.91
C LEU A 117 9.42 4.40 -13.27
N VAL A 118 8.60 4.29 -12.22
CA VAL A 118 8.10 5.47 -11.49
C VAL A 118 9.26 6.22 -10.83
N ASN A 119 10.18 5.51 -10.18
CA ASN A 119 11.33 6.10 -9.49
C ASN A 119 12.33 6.74 -10.46
N ASP A 120 12.38 6.30 -11.72
CA ASP A 120 13.14 6.90 -12.82
C ASP A 120 12.42 8.12 -13.45
N GLY A 121 11.23 8.50 -12.96
CA GLY A 121 10.53 9.74 -13.36
C GLY A 121 9.20 9.56 -14.11
N ASN A 122 8.77 8.33 -14.41
CA ASN A 122 7.46 8.07 -15.05
C ASN A 122 6.32 8.07 -14.01
N THR A 123 6.12 9.18 -13.34
CA THR A 123 5.28 9.27 -12.14
C THR A 123 3.77 9.20 -12.39
N GLY A 124 3.32 9.46 -13.61
CA GLY A 124 1.90 9.56 -13.98
C GLY A 124 1.34 8.34 -14.71
N ILE A 125 2.05 7.21 -14.71
CA ILE A 125 1.58 5.97 -15.35
C ILE A 125 0.45 5.32 -14.53
N ASP A 126 -0.52 4.73 -15.22
CA ASP A 126 -1.58 3.96 -14.60
C ASP A 126 -1.20 2.48 -14.53
N ILE A 127 -1.44 1.86 -13.39
CA ILE A 127 -0.99 0.50 -13.07
C ILE A 127 -2.19 -0.33 -12.65
N THR A 128 -2.39 -1.48 -13.27
CA THR A 128 -3.45 -2.44 -12.91
C THR A 128 -2.83 -3.79 -12.58
N LEU A 129 -3.16 -4.35 -11.42
CA LEU A 129 -2.83 -5.74 -11.09
C LEU A 129 -3.88 -6.67 -11.72
N THR A 130 -3.45 -7.83 -12.22
CA THR A 130 -4.34 -8.86 -12.79
C THR A 130 -4.21 -10.21 -12.12
N GLY A 131 -3.54 -10.25 -10.97
CA GLY A 131 -3.37 -11.45 -10.16
C GLY A 131 -2.71 -11.14 -8.83
N ASN A 132 -2.80 -12.08 -7.91
CA ASN A 132 -2.12 -11.97 -6.62
C ASN A 132 -0.61 -12.02 -6.81
N ILE A 133 0.11 -11.22 -6.02
CA ILE A 133 1.56 -11.08 -6.09
C ILE A 133 2.17 -11.44 -4.75
N THR A 134 3.15 -12.35 -4.74
CA THR A 134 3.96 -12.62 -3.56
C THR A 134 5.34 -11.97 -3.73
N LEU A 135 5.65 -11.03 -2.88
CA LEU A 135 6.96 -10.37 -2.84
C LEU A 135 7.93 -11.15 -1.95
N THR A 136 9.19 -11.15 -2.33
CA THR A 136 10.28 -11.75 -1.55
C THR A 136 11.46 -10.79 -1.49
N GLY A 137 12.10 -10.70 -0.31
CA GLY A 137 13.18 -9.76 -0.05
C GLY A 137 12.68 -8.32 0.10
N ASP A 138 13.61 -7.40 0.29
CA ASP A 138 13.30 -6.00 0.54
C ASP A 138 12.65 -5.33 -0.67
N TRP A 139 11.61 -4.55 -0.39
CA TRP A 139 10.89 -3.75 -1.36
C TRP A 139 11.43 -2.31 -1.41
N THR A 140 11.66 -1.81 -2.60
CA THR A 140 11.90 -0.37 -2.82
C THR A 140 10.55 0.31 -3.07
N PRO A 141 10.11 1.23 -2.22
CA PRO A 141 8.83 1.91 -2.38
C PRO A 141 8.67 2.60 -3.73
N ILE A 142 7.44 2.61 -4.27
CA ILE A 142 7.08 3.40 -5.45
C ILE A 142 7.03 4.88 -5.05
N GLY A 143 7.78 5.75 -5.76
CA GLY A 143 7.79 7.17 -5.45
C GLY A 143 8.60 7.51 -4.19
N THR A 144 9.91 7.36 -4.23
CA THR A 144 10.81 7.52 -3.07
C THR A 144 11.10 8.98 -2.68
N SER A 145 10.77 9.96 -3.52
CA SER A 145 11.07 11.38 -3.29
C SER A 145 9.94 12.32 -3.73
N ILE A 146 10.08 13.59 -3.44
CA ILE A 146 9.12 14.63 -3.88
C ILE A 146 9.04 14.69 -5.41
N SER A 147 10.16 14.57 -6.09
CA SER A 147 10.24 14.69 -7.56
C SER A 147 9.63 13.48 -8.27
N ASN A 148 9.69 12.31 -7.66
CA ASN A 148 9.16 11.07 -8.23
C ASN A 148 7.93 10.53 -7.48
N ALA A 149 7.23 11.38 -6.69
CA ALA A 149 5.97 11.03 -6.07
C ALA A 149 4.96 10.52 -7.11
N TYR A 150 4.32 9.39 -6.83
CA TYR A 150 3.38 8.74 -7.76
C TYR A 150 2.12 9.57 -7.96
N LYS A 151 1.71 9.78 -9.21
CA LYS A 151 0.58 10.65 -9.59
C LYS A 151 -0.46 9.98 -10.48
N GLY A 152 -0.22 8.74 -10.89
CA GLY A 152 -1.15 7.94 -11.68
C GLY A 152 -2.19 7.23 -10.81
N THR A 153 -2.93 6.30 -11.42
CA THR A 153 -3.86 5.39 -10.74
C THR A 153 -3.22 4.01 -10.58
N PHE A 154 -3.10 3.54 -9.34
CA PHE A 154 -2.78 2.16 -9.04
C PHE A 154 -4.08 1.43 -8.67
N ASP A 155 -4.50 0.51 -9.52
CA ASP A 155 -5.66 -0.33 -9.34
C ASP A 155 -5.23 -1.74 -8.96
N GLY A 156 -5.46 -2.13 -7.73
CA GLY A 156 -5.18 -3.48 -7.26
C GLY A 156 -6.12 -4.54 -7.85
N GLY A 157 -7.24 -4.14 -8.47
CA GLY A 157 -8.21 -5.07 -9.08
C GLY A 157 -8.83 -6.06 -8.08
N GLY A 158 -8.79 -5.77 -6.79
CA GLY A 158 -9.19 -6.69 -5.72
C GLY A 158 -8.16 -7.78 -5.43
N HIS A 159 -6.96 -7.68 -5.99
CA HIS A 159 -5.88 -8.65 -5.77
C HIS A 159 -5.07 -8.37 -4.51
N THR A 160 -4.36 -9.40 -4.06
CA THR A 160 -3.51 -9.37 -2.86
C THR A 160 -2.03 -9.28 -3.22
N ILE A 161 -1.31 -8.41 -2.52
CA ILE A 161 0.16 -8.40 -2.46
C ILE A 161 0.57 -8.93 -1.09
N THR A 162 1.28 -10.06 -1.06
CA THR A 162 1.72 -10.72 0.18
C THR A 162 3.22 -10.57 0.38
N GLY A 163 3.66 -10.40 1.63
CA GLY A 163 5.07 -10.42 2.02
C GLY A 163 5.83 -9.12 1.69
N LEU A 164 5.13 -7.98 1.62
CA LEU A 164 5.76 -6.68 1.44
C LEU A 164 6.68 -6.37 2.63
N THR A 165 7.98 -6.38 2.41
CA THR A 165 8.99 -6.08 3.44
C THR A 165 9.78 -4.83 3.08
N VAL A 166 9.80 -3.84 3.98
CA VAL A 166 10.60 -2.62 3.87
C VAL A 166 11.33 -2.42 5.18
N THR A 167 12.66 -2.49 5.16
CA THR A 167 13.50 -2.12 6.30
C THR A 167 14.46 -1.03 5.84
N THR A 168 14.25 0.19 6.33
CA THR A 168 14.97 1.34 5.77
C THR A 168 15.28 2.40 6.84
N SER A 169 16.22 3.27 6.51
CA SER A 169 16.45 4.56 7.18
C SER A 169 15.88 5.74 6.37
N ASP A 170 15.15 5.47 5.30
CA ASP A 170 14.50 6.51 4.51
C ASP A 170 13.29 7.10 5.26
N GLN A 171 12.93 8.31 4.92
CA GLN A 171 11.85 9.04 5.56
C GLN A 171 10.46 8.43 5.27
N TYR A 172 10.27 7.86 4.09
CA TYR A 172 8.95 7.37 3.63
C TYR A 172 8.99 5.89 3.31
N ALA A 173 8.16 5.09 3.99
CA ALA A 173 8.13 3.64 3.82
C ALA A 173 6.69 3.11 3.67
N GLY A 174 6.49 2.19 2.71
CA GLY A 174 5.23 1.56 2.37
C GLY A 174 5.31 0.85 1.02
N LEU A 175 4.18 0.39 0.48
CA LEU A 175 4.11 0.01 -0.94
C LEU A 175 4.51 1.21 -1.80
N PHE A 176 4.01 2.39 -1.44
CA PHE A 176 4.44 3.68 -1.95
C PHE A 176 5.24 4.43 -0.88
N GLY A 177 6.36 5.04 -1.26
CA GLY A 177 7.02 6.03 -0.42
C GLY A 177 6.17 7.30 -0.36
N ARG A 178 5.82 7.83 -1.54
CA ARG A 178 5.01 9.05 -1.68
C ARG A 178 3.98 8.93 -2.80
N ILE A 179 2.73 9.30 -2.48
CA ILE A 179 1.66 9.55 -3.46
C ILE A 179 1.50 11.06 -3.59
N GLY A 180 1.67 11.57 -4.81
CA GLY A 180 1.52 13.00 -5.11
C GLY A 180 0.06 13.42 -5.26
N SER A 181 -0.16 14.74 -5.35
CA SER A 181 -1.49 15.28 -5.65
C SER A 181 -2.00 14.76 -7.00
N GLY A 182 -3.23 14.29 -7.04
CA GLY A 182 -3.85 13.62 -8.18
C GLY A 182 -3.57 12.11 -8.25
N GLY A 183 -2.60 11.58 -7.51
CA GLY A 183 -2.35 10.15 -7.43
C GLY A 183 -3.49 9.42 -6.72
N LYS A 184 -3.76 8.18 -7.15
CA LYS A 184 -4.81 7.34 -6.60
C LYS A 184 -4.32 5.91 -6.42
N VAL A 185 -4.62 5.32 -5.25
CA VAL A 185 -4.39 3.89 -4.99
C VAL A 185 -5.70 3.27 -4.55
N LYS A 186 -6.12 2.19 -5.18
CA LYS A 186 -7.41 1.57 -4.86
C LYS A 186 -7.41 0.05 -5.00
N ASP A 187 -8.38 -0.56 -4.30
CA ASP A 187 -8.80 -1.95 -4.47
C ASP A 187 -7.63 -2.95 -4.34
N VAL A 188 -6.71 -2.74 -3.38
CA VAL A 188 -5.57 -3.62 -3.10
C VAL A 188 -5.57 -4.11 -1.65
N THR A 189 -5.32 -5.42 -1.47
CA THR A 189 -5.07 -6.03 -0.17
C THR A 189 -3.57 -6.27 0.01
N LEU A 190 -3.02 -5.81 1.14
CA LEU A 190 -1.64 -6.04 1.54
C LEU A 190 -1.63 -6.98 2.74
N GLU A 191 -1.07 -8.18 2.57
CA GLU A 191 -1.00 -9.20 3.62
C GLU A 191 0.44 -9.47 4.04
N GLU A 192 0.61 -9.78 5.34
CA GLU A 192 1.90 -10.11 5.93
C GLU A 192 2.95 -9.00 5.68
N VAL A 193 2.51 -7.73 5.78
CA VAL A 193 3.46 -6.63 5.61
C VAL A 193 4.41 -6.57 6.81
N LYS A 194 5.67 -6.23 6.53
CA LYS A 194 6.67 -5.88 7.55
C LYS A 194 7.36 -4.61 7.12
N ILE A 195 6.93 -3.48 7.66
CA ILE A 195 7.42 -2.16 7.25
C ILE A 195 8.02 -1.46 8.46
N GLU A 196 9.31 -1.17 8.38
CA GLU A 196 10.08 -0.56 9.45
C GLU A 196 10.94 0.59 8.92
N SER A 197 10.88 1.75 9.56
CA SER A 197 11.83 2.84 9.37
C SER A 197 12.29 3.38 10.72
N ASN A 198 13.60 3.55 10.86
CA ASN A 198 14.23 4.16 12.03
C ASN A 198 14.66 5.61 11.79
N ASN A 199 14.23 6.22 10.70
CA ASN A 199 14.46 7.64 10.42
C ASN A 199 13.77 8.51 11.49
N ASP A 200 14.45 9.51 12.00
CA ASP A 200 13.90 10.41 13.04
C ASP A 200 12.63 11.15 12.63
N MET A 201 12.41 11.34 11.34
CA MET A 201 11.23 12.00 10.78
C MET A 201 10.47 11.06 9.84
N SER A 202 10.42 9.76 10.19
CA SER A 202 9.78 8.77 9.33
C SER A 202 8.27 8.98 9.22
N ALA A 203 7.73 8.69 8.04
CA ALA A 203 6.31 8.47 7.84
C ALA A 203 6.14 7.08 7.21
N VAL A 204 5.46 6.18 7.92
CA VAL A 204 5.40 4.77 7.61
C VAL A 204 3.95 4.30 7.52
N GLY A 205 3.58 3.65 6.43
CA GLY A 205 2.25 3.09 6.26
C GLY A 205 2.24 1.88 5.33
N GLY A 206 1.28 0.98 5.48
CA GLY A 206 1.18 -0.19 4.61
C GLY A 206 1.06 0.18 3.14
N VAL A 207 0.13 1.08 2.82
CA VAL A 207 -0.06 1.56 1.46
C VAL A 207 0.95 2.66 1.13
N ALA A 208 1.08 3.69 1.98
CA ALA A 208 2.00 4.79 1.67
C ALA A 208 2.65 5.38 2.93
N GLY A 209 3.92 5.76 2.81
CA GLY A 209 4.58 6.59 3.81
C GLY A 209 3.90 7.96 3.90
N GLN A 210 3.83 8.68 2.78
CA GLN A 210 3.14 9.96 2.67
C GLN A 210 2.21 10.01 1.45
N SER A 211 1.02 10.60 1.64
CA SER A 211 0.06 10.78 0.55
C SER A 211 -0.52 12.19 0.52
N TYR A 212 -0.62 12.74 -0.70
CA TYR A 212 -1.38 13.95 -1.06
C TYR A 212 -2.56 13.59 -1.99
N GLY A 213 -2.71 12.32 -2.30
CA GLY A 213 -3.71 11.75 -3.20
C GLY A 213 -4.83 11.03 -2.46
N ASN A 214 -5.48 10.14 -3.18
CA ASN A 214 -6.61 9.37 -2.67
C ASN A 214 -6.25 7.89 -2.51
N ILE A 215 -6.67 7.31 -1.38
CA ILE A 215 -6.52 5.88 -1.09
C ILE A 215 -7.92 5.30 -0.84
N GLU A 216 -8.32 4.31 -1.62
CA GLU A 216 -9.70 3.80 -1.60
C GLU A 216 -9.73 2.27 -1.51
N ASN A 217 -10.58 1.72 -0.65
CA ASN A 217 -10.86 0.28 -0.53
C ASN A 217 -9.59 -0.58 -0.38
N CYS A 218 -8.60 -0.11 0.37
CA CYS A 218 -7.37 -0.85 0.61
C CYS A 218 -7.41 -1.52 1.98
N SER A 219 -6.85 -2.72 2.09
CA SER A 219 -6.73 -3.47 3.34
C SER A 219 -5.27 -3.80 3.63
N VAL A 220 -4.87 -3.70 4.90
CA VAL A 220 -3.48 -3.95 5.33
C VAL A 220 -3.49 -4.87 6.54
N SER A 221 -2.62 -5.89 6.54
CA SER A 221 -2.36 -6.76 7.69
C SER A 221 -0.87 -7.05 7.87
N GLY A 222 -0.41 -7.20 9.11
CA GLY A 222 0.99 -7.44 9.46
C GLY A 222 1.53 -6.45 10.48
N SER A 223 2.66 -5.78 10.21
CA SER A 223 3.28 -4.82 11.13
C SER A 223 3.83 -3.58 10.44
N VAL A 224 3.61 -2.42 11.06
CA VAL A 224 4.06 -1.11 10.58
C VAL A 224 4.74 -0.38 11.73
N SER A 225 6.01 0.02 11.56
CA SER A 225 6.79 0.64 12.62
C SER A 225 7.60 1.85 12.14
N GLY A 226 7.32 3.02 12.70
CA GLY A 226 8.10 4.26 12.56
C GLY A 226 8.79 4.61 13.88
N SER A 227 9.92 3.96 14.18
CA SER A 227 10.57 4.00 15.50
C SER A 227 11.44 5.23 15.77
N GLY A 228 11.61 6.13 14.80
CA GLY A 228 12.33 7.40 15.01
C GLY A 228 11.60 8.32 16.00
N ASN A 229 12.34 9.22 16.65
CA ASN A 229 11.79 10.09 17.72
C ASN A 229 10.61 10.98 17.26
N ASN A 230 10.58 11.36 15.98
CA ASN A 230 9.48 12.10 15.36
C ASN A 230 8.78 11.24 14.29
N GLY A 231 8.90 9.91 14.40
CA GLY A 231 8.32 8.97 13.45
C GLY A 231 6.80 8.88 13.57
N THR A 232 6.10 8.97 12.44
CA THR A 232 4.65 8.75 12.34
C THR A 232 4.39 7.40 11.69
N ALA A 233 3.43 6.63 12.24
CA ALA A 233 3.04 5.37 11.66
C ALA A 233 1.52 5.21 11.62
N GLY A 234 1.02 4.72 10.50
CA GLY A 234 -0.37 4.32 10.34
C GLY A 234 -0.50 3.01 9.58
N GLY A 235 -1.46 2.19 9.93
CA GLY A 235 -1.63 0.90 9.26
C GLY A 235 -1.80 1.04 7.74
N VAL A 236 -2.50 2.08 7.27
CA VAL A 236 -2.67 2.39 5.85
C VAL A 236 -1.68 3.46 5.39
N VAL A 237 -1.60 4.59 6.08
CA VAL A 237 -0.72 5.70 5.68
C VAL A 237 -0.03 6.34 6.89
N GLY A 238 1.27 6.64 6.76
CA GLY A 238 2.01 7.37 7.80
C GLY A 238 1.54 8.81 7.92
N TYR A 239 1.50 9.55 6.82
CA TYR A 239 1.09 10.96 6.77
C TYR A 239 0.20 11.25 5.55
N GLN A 240 -1.06 11.61 5.80
CA GLN A 240 -2.01 12.10 4.78
C GLN A 240 -2.12 13.61 4.84
N SER A 241 -1.77 14.31 3.77
CA SER A 241 -1.86 15.77 3.67
C SER A 241 -2.82 16.19 2.56
N GLY A 242 -4.03 16.60 2.91
CA GLY A 242 -5.12 16.75 1.94
C GLY A 242 -5.56 15.43 1.32
N GLY A 243 -6.38 15.46 0.26
CA GLY A 243 -6.91 14.25 -0.36
C GLY A 243 -7.80 13.41 0.56
N SER A 244 -7.96 12.11 0.27
CA SER A 244 -8.90 11.27 1.03
C SER A 244 -8.43 9.83 1.22
N ILE A 245 -8.85 9.22 2.35
CA ILE A 245 -8.78 7.79 2.60
C ILE A 245 -10.22 7.30 2.80
N THR A 246 -10.69 6.38 1.95
CA THR A 246 -12.08 5.96 1.97
C THR A 246 -12.22 4.44 1.91
N GLY A 247 -13.00 3.86 2.82
CA GLY A 247 -13.29 2.43 2.83
C GLY A 247 -12.07 1.55 3.09
N CYS A 248 -11.04 2.08 3.73
CA CYS A 248 -9.80 1.36 4.01
C CYS A 248 -9.82 0.71 5.39
N SER A 249 -9.09 -0.40 5.52
CA SER A 249 -8.98 -1.11 6.79
C SER A 249 -7.56 -1.51 7.12
N SER A 250 -7.28 -1.64 8.40
CA SER A 250 -6.02 -2.18 8.92
C SER A 250 -6.25 -3.19 10.03
N SER A 251 -5.62 -4.34 9.90
CA SER A 251 -5.37 -5.29 10.97
C SER A 251 -3.85 -5.47 11.17
N ALA A 252 -3.10 -4.41 10.95
CA ALA A 252 -1.67 -4.36 11.21
C ALA A 252 -1.40 -3.78 12.60
N THR A 253 -0.48 -4.40 13.34
CA THR A 253 0.06 -3.81 14.58
C THR A 253 0.87 -2.57 14.20
N VAL A 254 0.56 -1.43 14.86
CA VAL A 254 1.20 -0.14 14.57
C VAL A 254 2.05 0.33 15.75
N ASN A 255 3.31 0.69 15.47
CA ASN A 255 4.23 1.26 16.45
C ASN A 255 4.82 2.57 15.95
N ALA A 256 4.84 3.62 16.77
CA ALA A 256 5.47 4.89 16.41
C ALA A 256 6.17 5.59 17.58
N GLY A 257 7.06 6.51 17.23
CA GLY A 257 7.76 7.37 18.21
C GLY A 257 7.09 8.71 18.43
N ASN A 258 6.26 9.21 17.50
CA ASN A 258 5.61 10.52 17.61
C ASN A 258 4.09 10.46 17.45
N ALA A 259 3.57 9.93 16.33
CA ALA A 259 2.13 9.80 16.12
C ALA A 259 1.80 8.41 15.58
N ALA A 260 1.00 7.65 16.32
CA ALA A 260 0.56 6.31 16.00
C ALA A 260 -0.94 6.27 15.75
N GLY A 261 -1.38 5.76 14.61
CA GLY A 261 -2.80 5.57 14.30
C GLY A 261 -3.06 4.26 13.56
N GLY A 262 -4.14 3.57 13.90
CA GLY A 262 -4.46 2.28 13.28
C GLY A 262 -4.67 2.38 11.76
N VAL A 263 -5.17 3.52 11.26
CA VAL A 263 -5.32 3.81 9.82
C VAL A 263 -4.28 4.84 9.37
N ALA A 264 -4.20 5.99 10.03
CA ALA A 264 -3.28 7.06 9.66
C ALA A 264 -2.49 7.56 10.86
N GLY A 265 -1.16 7.73 10.72
CA GLY A 265 -0.33 8.32 11.77
C GLY A 265 -0.68 9.79 11.98
N LEU A 266 -0.74 10.55 10.90
CA LEU A 266 -1.06 11.97 10.89
C LEU A 266 -1.96 12.34 9.71
N THR A 267 -2.95 13.20 9.95
CA THR A 267 -3.82 13.79 8.93
C THR A 267 -3.78 15.30 9.02
N ASP A 268 -3.61 15.97 7.88
CA ASP A 268 -3.35 17.42 7.79
C ASP A 268 -4.00 18.05 6.56
N SER A 269 -4.05 19.39 6.56
CA SER A 269 -4.44 20.19 5.38
C SER A 269 -5.82 19.86 4.82
N GLY A 270 -6.77 19.58 5.69
CA GLY A 270 -8.14 19.24 5.32
C GLY A 270 -8.29 17.82 4.73
N ALA A 271 -7.40 16.90 5.06
CA ALA A 271 -7.53 15.51 4.70
C ALA A 271 -8.84 14.90 5.22
N THR A 272 -9.42 13.96 4.47
CA THR A 272 -10.68 13.32 4.84
C THR A 272 -10.51 11.81 4.97
N LEU A 273 -10.84 11.27 6.14
CA LEU A 273 -10.99 9.84 6.35
C LEU A 273 -12.46 9.49 6.43
N THR A 274 -12.93 8.55 5.61
CA THR A 274 -14.34 8.14 5.60
C THR A 274 -14.45 6.63 5.56
N ALA A 275 -15.26 6.08 6.47
CA ALA A 275 -15.58 4.65 6.53
C ALA A 275 -14.32 3.75 6.62
N CYS A 276 -13.37 4.17 7.43
CA CYS A 276 -12.12 3.44 7.68
C CYS A 276 -12.14 2.79 9.06
N TYR A 277 -11.41 1.68 9.20
CA TYR A 277 -11.32 1.04 10.52
C TYR A 277 -9.99 0.33 10.76
N ALA A 278 -9.67 0.15 12.05
CA ALA A 278 -8.54 -0.62 12.51
C ALA A 278 -8.97 -1.65 13.57
N THR A 279 -8.38 -2.84 13.52
CA THR A 279 -8.76 -3.95 14.40
C THR A 279 -7.62 -4.50 15.26
N ASP A 280 -6.39 -4.06 15.04
CA ASP A 280 -5.21 -4.48 15.80
C ASP A 280 -4.65 -3.35 16.65
N ASP A 281 -3.65 -3.66 17.46
CA ASP A 281 -3.11 -2.78 18.49
C ASP A 281 -2.30 -1.62 17.94
N VAL A 282 -2.44 -0.46 18.56
CA VAL A 282 -1.68 0.76 18.31
C VAL A 282 -0.83 1.07 19.54
N THR A 283 0.49 1.17 19.35
CA THR A 283 1.44 1.48 20.42
C THR A 283 2.27 2.71 20.07
N LEU A 284 2.33 3.64 21.00
CA LEU A 284 3.22 4.78 20.98
C LEU A 284 4.25 4.64 22.10
N VAL A 285 5.54 4.76 21.75
CA VAL A 285 6.62 4.83 22.75
C VAL A 285 7.47 6.05 22.46
N SER A 286 7.30 7.11 23.25
CA SER A 286 8.03 8.36 23.09
C SER A 286 9.32 8.37 23.92
N ASN A 287 10.37 8.96 23.38
CA ASN A 287 11.69 9.07 24.03
C ASN A 287 12.18 10.52 24.22
N GLY A 288 11.35 11.51 23.91
CA GLY A 288 11.71 12.92 23.95
C GLY A 288 10.91 13.75 24.95
N THR A 289 11.05 15.07 24.90
CA THR A 289 10.33 16.03 25.74
C THR A 289 9.18 16.72 25.00
N GLY A 290 8.83 16.25 23.80
CA GLY A 290 7.79 16.81 22.94
C GLY A 290 6.37 16.41 23.34
N THR A 291 5.47 16.58 22.38
CA THR A 291 4.07 16.15 22.47
C THR A 291 3.84 15.02 21.47
N TYR A 292 3.14 13.98 21.91
CA TYR A 292 3.02 12.71 21.23
C TYR A 292 1.57 12.21 21.24
N TYR A 293 1.17 11.48 20.19
CA TYR A 293 -0.24 11.17 19.95
C TYR A 293 -0.46 9.70 19.56
N ALA A 294 -1.36 9.03 20.25
CA ALA A 294 -1.81 7.68 19.89
C ALA A 294 -3.33 7.65 19.70
N GLY A 295 -3.81 7.17 18.58
CA GLY A 295 -5.22 7.03 18.29
C GLY A 295 -5.55 5.71 17.60
N GLY A 296 -6.66 5.10 17.92
CA GLY A 296 -7.08 3.83 17.31
C GLY A 296 -7.29 3.94 15.79
N VAL A 297 -7.71 5.11 15.31
CA VAL A 297 -7.87 5.40 13.87
C VAL A 297 -6.77 6.35 13.39
N VAL A 298 -6.62 7.51 14.04
CA VAL A 298 -5.66 8.55 13.64
C VAL A 298 -4.85 8.97 14.86
N GLY A 299 -3.51 8.99 14.74
CA GLY A 299 -2.64 9.51 15.80
C GLY A 299 -2.86 11.00 16.01
N ASP A 300 -2.65 11.80 14.98
CA ASP A 300 -2.68 13.26 15.02
C ASP A 300 -3.60 13.81 13.92
N ASN A 301 -4.79 14.34 14.28
CA ASN A 301 -5.78 14.89 13.34
C ASN A 301 -5.79 16.40 13.44
N ILE A 302 -5.17 17.08 12.47
CA ILE A 302 -4.92 18.53 12.52
C ILE A 302 -5.43 19.30 11.31
N ASN A 303 -5.44 20.63 11.44
CA ASN A 303 -5.66 21.58 10.35
C ASN A 303 -6.92 21.29 9.51
N ARG A 304 -8.07 21.19 10.19
CA ARG A 304 -9.41 20.97 9.60
C ARG A 304 -9.58 19.61 8.91
N SER A 305 -8.74 18.65 9.25
CA SER A 305 -8.93 17.28 8.77
C SER A 305 -10.16 16.64 9.40
N THR A 306 -10.78 15.73 8.67
CA THR A 306 -12.10 15.20 9.02
C THR A 306 -12.06 13.67 9.08
N VAL A 307 -12.62 13.10 10.14
CA VAL A 307 -12.76 11.66 10.36
C VAL A 307 -14.24 11.33 10.50
N ILE A 308 -14.79 10.59 9.56
CA ILE A 308 -16.23 10.31 9.45
C ILE A 308 -16.47 8.81 9.37
N ALA A 309 -17.40 8.28 10.14
CA ALA A 309 -17.78 6.86 10.11
C ALA A 309 -16.57 5.93 10.25
N CYS A 310 -15.67 6.24 11.18
CA CYS A 310 -14.46 5.45 11.40
C CYS A 310 -14.48 4.79 12.77
N TYR A 311 -13.83 3.63 12.90
CA TYR A 311 -13.78 2.95 14.18
C TYR A 311 -12.49 2.18 14.41
N ALA A 312 -12.22 1.88 15.69
CA ALA A 312 -11.13 1.00 16.08
C ALA A 312 -11.59 -0.02 17.12
N TRP A 313 -11.04 -1.23 17.04
CA TRP A 313 -11.31 -2.33 17.97
C TRP A 313 -10.10 -2.73 18.80
N GLY A 314 -8.88 -2.53 18.30
CA GLY A 314 -7.65 -2.87 19.00
C GLY A 314 -7.33 -1.96 20.16
N SER A 315 -6.42 -2.40 21.04
CA SER A 315 -5.94 -1.59 22.16
C SER A 315 -5.09 -0.41 21.67
N VAL A 316 -5.21 0.72 22.35
CA VAL A 316 -4.40 1.92 22.09
C VAL A 316 -3.57 2.24 23.32
N THR A 317 -2.25 2.20 23.19
CA THR A 317 -1.34 2.41 24.31
C THR A 317 -0.31 3.51 24.00
N GLY A 318 -0.18 4.45 24.94
CA GLY A 318 0.85 5.50 24.89
C GLY A 318 1.71 5.48 26.15
N SER A 319 3.02 5.42 25.96
CA SER A 319 3.98 5.38 27.08
C SER A 319 5.29 6.12 26.72
N GLY A 320 6.10 6.40 27.73
CA GLY A 320 7.40 7.05 27.56
C GLY A 320 7.50 8.41 28.24
N SER A 321 8.24 9.34 27.63
CA SER A 321 8.49 10.68 28.18
C SER A 321 7.80 11.77 27.35
N GLY A 322 7.75 13.00 27.90
CA GLY A 322 7.03 14.11 27.29
C GLY A 322 5.53 14.13 27.59
N THR A 323 4.75 14.88 26.82
CA THR A 323 3.30 14.94 26.96
C THR A 323 2.66 13.99 25.95
N ILE A 324 1.95 12.97 26.42
CA ILE A 324 1.37 11.91 25.61
C ILE A 324 -0.15 12.00 25.66
N TYR A 325 -0.79 12.12 24.52
CA TYR A 325 -2.24 12.09 24.37
C TYR A 325 -2.68 10.78 23.71
N VAL A 326 -3.62 10.08 24.34
CA VAL A 326 -4.10 8.78 23.89
C VAL A 326 -5.61 8.82 23.73
N GLY A 327 -6.12 8.46 22.58
CA GLY A 327 -7.55 8.39 22.33
C GLY A 327 -7.98 7.12 21.60
N GLY A 328 -9.15 6.63 21.90
CA GLY A 328 -9.67 5.43 21.24
C GLY A 328 -9.87 5.62 19.72
N VAL A 329 -10.22 6.85 19.28
CA VAL A 329 -10.34 7.19 17.86
C VAL A 329 -9.16 8.02 17.42
N THR A 330 -8.89 9.16 18.07
CA THR A 330 -7.78 10.06 17.71
C THR A 330 -6.92 10.41 18.93
N GLY A 331 -5.59 10.47 18.76
CA GLY A 331 -4.70 10.97 19.82
C GLY A 331 -4.95 12.45 20.09
N THR A 332 -5.06 13.27 19.04
CA THR A 332 -5.56 14.64 19.11
C THR A 332 -6.59 14.92 18.01
N ASN A 333 -7.46 15.89 18.27
CA ASN A 333 -8.37 16.53 17.33
C ASN A 333 -8.11 18.03 17.37
N ASP A 334 -7.11 18.51 16.62
CA ASP A 334 -6.69 19.91 16.58
C ASP A 334 -7.34 20.63 15.39
N GLU A 335 -8.34 21.47 15.69
CA GLU A 335 -9.20 22.13 14.68
C GLU A 335 -9.95 21.15 13.76
N GLY A 336 -9.95 19.87 14.06
CA GLY A 336 -10.49 18.79 13.24
C GLY A 336 -11.98 18.51 13.52
N THR A 337 -12.53 17.62 12.70
CA THR A 337 -13.93 17.16 12.85
C THR A 337 -13.96 15.64 12.97
N LEU A 338 -14.63 15.16 14.03
CA LEU A 338 -14.97 13.75 14.22
C LEU A 338 -16.48 13.59 14.11
N THR A 339 -16.97 12.70 13.26
CA THR A 339 -18.42 12.46 13.10
C THR A 339 -18.71 10.97 13.07
N ALA A 340 -19.59 10.51 13.94
CA ALA A 340 -20.04 9.12 14.01
C ALA A 340 -18.88 8.12 14.07
N CYS A 341 -17.92 8.37 14.94
CA CYS A 341 -16.77 7.52 15.14
C CYS A 341 -16.86 6.78 16.46
N TYR A 342 -16.26 5.59 16.55
CA TYR A 342 -16.26 4.90 17.83
C TYR A 342 -14.99 4.06 18.08
N HIS A 343 -14.71 3.82 19.36
CA HIS A 343 -13.77 2.80 19.83
C HIS A 343 -14.51 1.70 20.57
N ALA A 344 -14.17 0.45 20.31
CA ALA A 344 -14.82 -0.70 20.94
C ALA A 344 -14.37 -0.94 22.39
N ASN A 345 -14.47 -2.17 22.85
CA ASN A 345 -14.32 -2.53 24.27
C ASN A 345 -12.88 -2.83 24.72
N GLU A 346 -11.89 -2.69 23.81
CA GLU A 346 -10.49 -2.87 24.14
C GLU A 346 -9.91 -1.68 24.93
N THR A 347 -8.71 -1.87 25.46
CA THR A 347 -8.11 -0.90 26.38
C THR A 347 -7.57 0.33 25.66
N VAL A 348 -7.92 1.52 26.15
CA VAL A 348 -7.24 2.78 25.84
C VAL A 348 -6.43 3.17 27.07
N SER A 349 -5.10 3.16 26.97
CA SER A 349 -4.17 3.32 28.10
C SER A 349 -3.09 4.36 27.83
N GLY A 350 -2.94 5.29 28.77
CA GLY A 350 -1.93 6.35 28.73
C GLY A 350 -1.90 7.14 30.02
N PRO A 351 -1.19 8.29 30.08
CA PRO A 351 -1.14 9.12 31.27
C PRO A 351 -2.51 9.66 31.67
N ALA A 352 -2.75 9.77 32.98
CA ALA A 352 -3.99 10.32 33.50
C ALA A 352 -4.18 11.79 33.07
N GLY A 353 -5.42 12.15 32.71
CA GLY A 353 -5.78 13.49 32.27
C GLY A 353 -5.44 13.82 30.81
N THR A 354 -4.81 12.89 30.10
CA THR A 354 -4.50 13.02 28.64
C THR A 354 -4.98 11.80 27.86
N THR A 355 -5.78 10.93 28.49
CA THR A 355 -6.34 9.72 27.88
C THR A 355 -7.85 9.84 27.81
N GLY A 356 -8.43 9.66 26.63
CA GLY A 356 -9.87 9.72 26.36
C GLY A 356 -10.37 8.57 25.52
N GLY A 357 -11.60 8.12 25.75
CA GLY A 357 -12.23 7.02 25.01
C GLY A 357 -12.45 7.32 23.53
N VAL A 358 -12.58 8.60 23.17
CA VAL A 358 -12.68 9.08 21.78
C VAL A 358 -11.40 9.81 21.37
N THR A 359 -11.01 10.86 22.07
CA THR A 359 -9.79 11.62 21.77
C THR A 359 -8.96 11.93 23.01
N GLY A 360 -7.64 11.82 22.89
CA GLY A 360 -6.72 12.19 23.97
C GLY A 360 -6.71 13.69 24.21
N ARG A 361 -6.71 14.50 23.16
CA ARG A 361 -6.74 15.94 23.20
C ARG A 361 -7.75 16.49 22.20
N ASN A 362 -8.57 17.47 22.62
CA ASN A 362 -9.40 18.28 21.74
C ASN A 362 -8.93 19.73 21.83
N TYR A 363 -8.38 20.27 20.75
CA TYR A 363 -7.63 21.51 20.79
C TYR A 363 -8.11 22.53 19.75
N LYS A 364 -8.18 23.78 20.17
CA LYS A 364 -8.52 24.94 19.35
C LYS A 364 -7.31 25.84 19.24
N PHE A 365 -6.81 26.02 18.02
CA PHE A 365 -5.84 27.09 17.73
C PHE A 365 -6.54 28.31 17.11
N PHE A 366 -7.15 28.16 15.93
CA PHE A 366 -7.95 29.20 15.27
C PHE A 366 -9.43 28.80 15.15
N ASN A 367 -9.71 27.56 14.79
CA ASN A 367 -11.05 27.05 14.54
C ASN A 367 -11.48 26.10 15.67
N ASP A 368 -12.77 26.08 15.96
CA ASP A 368 -13.32 25.16 16.92
C ASP A 368 -13.29 23.72 16.40
N PRO A 369 -12.69 22.77 17.12
CA PRO A 369 -12.82 21.37 16.80
C PRO A 369 -14.26 20.89 17.04
N VAL A 370 -14.73 19.95 16.22
CA VAL A 370 -16.11 19.43 16.30
C VAL A 370 -16.08 17.93 16.53
N ILE A 371 -16.91 17.47 17.50
CA ILE A 371 -17.10 16.03 17.76
C ILE A 371 -18.61 15.77 17.82
N THR A 372 -19.14 14.98 16.89
CA THR A 372 -20.56 14.68 16.77
C THR A 372 -20.80 13.19 16.77
N ALA A 373 -21.70 12.72 17.63
CA ALA A 373 -22.14 11.33 17.75
C ALA A 373 -20.98 10.32 17.81
N CYS A 374 -20.00 10.56 18.68
CA CYS A 374 -18.84 9.69 18.86
C CYS A 374 -18.95 8.88 20.16
N TYR A 375 -18.57 7.60 20.11
CA TYR A 375 -18.83 6.66 21.17
C TYR A 375 -17.58 5.84 21.57
N TRP A 376 -17.58 5.30 22.79
CA TRP A 376 -16.59 4.32 23.22
C TRP A 376 -17.19 3.34 24.24
N GLY A 377 -16.68 2.12 24.25
CA GLY A 377 -17.17 1.05 25.14
C GLY A 377 -16.21 0.64 26.25
N SER A 378 -14.97 1.18 26.24
CA SER A 378 -13.89 0.76 27.13
C SER A 378 -13.56 1.77 28.23
N ASN A 379 -12.46 1.54 28.95
CA ASN A 379 -11.81 2.60 29.73
C ASN A 379 -11.08 3.56 28.76
N PRO A 380 -10.91 4.83 29.08
CA PRO A 380 -11.19 5.51 30.35
C PRO A 380 -12.67 5.90 30.51
N ASP A 381 -12.98 6.52 31.67
CA ASP A 381 -14.36 6.97 31.94
C ASP A 381 -14.75 8.26 31.22
N THR A 382 -13.78 8.96 30.62
CA THR A 382 -14.00 10.21 29.87
C THR A 382 -13.82 9.99 28.38
N GLY A 383 -14.68 10.58 27.57
CA GLY A 383 -14.53 10.55 26.10
C GLY A 383 -13.37 11.38 25.59
N ILE A 384 -13.01 12.45 26.32
CA ILE A 384 -11.91 13.37 26.01
C ILE A 384 -10.97 13.43 27.20
N GLY A 385 -9.66 13.18 26.96
CA GLY A 385 -8.63 13.25 28.00
C GLY A 385 -8.35 14.70 28.41
N TYR A 386 -8.03 15.57 27.46
CA TYR A 386 -7.74 16.99 27.68
C TYR A 386 -8.48 17.85 26.67
N ASN A 387 -9.30 18.77 27.17
CA ASN A 387 -10.07 19.69 26.33
C ASN A 387 -9.58 21.13 26.51
N GLU A 388 -8.93 21.68 25.51
CA GLU A 388 -8.41 23.04 25.47
C GLU A 388 -9.10 23.84 24.37
N GLY A 389 -10.33 24.17 24.54
CA GLY A 389 -10.99 24.98 23.55
C GLY A 389 -12.50 24.99 23.66
N GLY A 390 -13.06 26.13 23.37
CA GLY A 390 -14.46 26.44 23.49
C GLY A 390 -15.34 25.83 22.41
N SER A 391 -15.14 24.54 22.04
CA SER A 391 -16.05 23.89 21.09
C SER A 391 -17.47 23.91 21.60
N THR A 392 -18.38 24.36 20.79
CA THR A 392 -19.82 24.37 21.06
C THR A 392 -20.48 23.02 20.78
N THR A 393 -19.78 22.12 20.06
CA THR A 393 -20.32 20.81 19.68
C THR A 393 -19.33 19.73 20.09
N ILE A 394 -19.56 19.14 21.26
CA ILE A 394 -18.84 17.99 21.78
C ILE A 394 -19.87 16.95 22.19
N GLU A 395 -20.04 15.91 21.37
CA GLU A 395 -20.97 14.82 21.64
C GLU A 395 -20.19 13.51 21.71
N THR A 396 -19.86 13.14 22.94
CA THR A 396 -19.18 11.86 23.23
C THR A 396 -19.97 11.10 24.28
N THR A 397 -20.25 9.82 24.06
CA THR A 397 -21.05 9.00 24.96
C THR A 397 -20.40 7.64 25.17
N LYS A 398 -20.25 7.25 26.44
CA LYS A 398 -19.79 5.92 26.80
C LYS A 398 -20.93 4.91 26.66
N VAL A 399 -20.69 3.87 25.87
CA VAL A 399 -21.60 2.72 25.80
C VAL A 399 -21.34 1.82 27.01
N THR A 400 -22.37 1.60 27.82
CA THR A 400 -22.31 0.70 28.95
C THR A 400 -23.00 -0.62 28.62
N ASP A 401 -22.56 -1.69 29.26
CA ASP A 401 -23.15 -3.04 29.12
C ASP A 401 -23.13 -3.62 27.69
N GLY A 402 -22.34 -3.03 26.76
CA GLY A 402 -22.19 -3.50 25.39
C GLY A 402 -23.41 -3.28 24.50
N ASP A 403 -24.40 -2.49 24.92
CA ASP A 403 -25.58 -2.17 24.11
C ASP A 403 -25.31 -0.97 23.19
N TRP A 404 -25.01 -1.29 21.93
CA TRP A 404 -24.71 -0.32 20.88
C TRP A 404 -25.93 0.17 20.10
N LEU A 405 -27.16 -0.26 20.43
CA LEU A 405 -28.34 0.01 19.61
C LEU A 405 -28.63 1.51 19.48
N ASP A 406 -28.64 2.23 20.60
CA ASP A 406 -28.86 3.67 20.61
C ASP A 406 -27.69 4.43 19.97
N ALA A 407 -26.46 3.98 20.21
CA ALA A 407 -25.27 4.56 19.59
C ALA A 407 -25.34 4.45 18.05
N VAL A 408 -25.70 3.29 17.51
CA VAL A 408 -25.88 3.07 16.07
C VAL A 408 -26.98 3.99 15.50
N ALA A 409 -28.09 4.15 16.19
CA ALA A 409 -29.17 5.03 15.74
C ALA A 409 -28.71 6.50 15.62
N GLN A 410 -27.97 7.00 16.63
CA GLN A 410 -27.44 8.38 16.64
C GLN A 410 -26.31 8.57 15.62
N MET A 411 -25.38 7.60 15.50
CA MET A 411 -24.34 7.62 14.48
C MET A 411 -24.95 7.68 13.07
N ASN A 412 -25.96 6.86 12.79
CA ASN A 412 -26.63 6.85 11.50
C ASN A 412 -27.40 8.15 11.22
N ALA A 413 -27.99 8.77 12.24
CA ALA A 413 -28.59 10.09 12.10
C ALA A 413 -27.55 11.15 11.69
N ALA A 414 -26.35 11.12 12.28
CA ALA A 414 -25.25 12.01 11.94
C ALA A 414 -24.61 11.70 10.56
N LEU A 415 -24.80 10.49 10.05
CA LEU A 415 -24.32 10.03 8.72
C LEU A 415 -25.35 10.20 7.61
N SER A 416 -26.56 10.71 7.88
CA SER A 416 -27.60 10.89 6.88
C SER A 416 -27.09 11.63 5.63
N GLY A 417 -27.24 11.02 4.45
CA GLY A 417 -26.76 11.56 3.17
C GLY A 417 -25.24 11.50 2.95
N LYS A 418 -24.49 10.79 3.79
CA LYS A 418 -23.03 10.62 3.63
C LYS A 418 -22.63 9.30 2.95
N GLY A 419 -23.61 8.48 2.54
CA GLY A 419 -23.41 7.25 1.78
C GLY A 419 -22.93 6.05 2.60
N TRP A 420 -22.89 6.18 3.92
CA TRP A 420 -22.47 5.13 4.84
C TRP A 420 -23.38 5.06 6.07
N GLN A 421 -23.55 3.85 6.61
CA GLN A 421 -24.28 3.61 7.84
C GLN A 421 -23.66 2.48 8.64
N TYR A 422 -23.90 2.49 9.95
CA TYR A 422 -23.58 1.38 10.83
C TYR A 422 -24.73 0.37 10.91
N GLU A 423 -24.37 -0.90 11.07
CA GLU A 423 -25.33 -1.97 11.35
C GLU A 423 -24.79 -2.88 12.46
N LEU A 424 -25.72 -3.46 13.20
CA LEU A 424 -25.46 -4.57 14.13
C LEU A 424 -25.86 -5.87 13.42
N LYS A 425 -24.94 -6.84 13.35
CA LYS A 425 -25.25 -8.15 12.74
C LYS A 425 -26.17 -9.00 13.64
N ASP A 426 -26.03 -8.80 14.94
CA ASP A 426 -26.91 -9.36 15.98
C ASP A 426 -26.95 -8.37 17.16
N GLY A 427 -27.83 -8.59 18.14
CA GLY A 427 -28.04 -7.66 19.24
C GLY A 427 -26.85 -7.47 20.20
N ASN A 428 -25.79 -8.26 20.07
CA ASN A 428 -24.60 -8.22 20.92
C ASN A 428 -23.32 -7.95 20.11
N SER A 429 -23.41 -7.72 18.80
CA SER A 429 -22.24 -7.46 17.96
C SER A 429 -21.78 -6.00 18.05
N LEU A 430 -20.49 -5.77 17.80
CA LEU A 430 -19.99 -4.44 17.57
C LEU A 430 -20.51 -3.88 16.22
N PRO A 431 -20.78 -2.57 16.14
CA PRO A 431 -21.23 -1.96 14.90
C PRO A 431 -20.23 -2.15 13.76
N THR A 432 -20.72 -2.46 12.57
CA THR A 432 -19.92 -2.54 11.34
C THR A 432 -20.49 -1.61 10.28
N LEU A 433 -19.63 -1.14 9.38
CA LEU A 433 -20.01 -0.21 8.31
C LEU A 433 -20.54 -0.93 7.09
N LYS A 434 -21.54 -0.33 6.47
CA LYS A 434 -21.99 -0.66 5.10
C LYS A 434 -22.30 0.60 4.30
N LYS A 435 -22.24 0.52 2.99
CA LYS A 435 -22.71 1.60 2.11
C LYS A 435 -24.23 1.70 2.18
N GLU A 436 -24.75 2.92 2.20
CA GLU A 436 -26.17 3.17 1.95
C GLU A 436 -26.53 2.70 0.54
N GLN A 437 -27.67 2.01 0.41
CA GLN A 437 -28.17 1.53 -0.88
C GLN A 437 -28.93 2.64 -1.62
#